data_e73e85da64654981ba0863b2f7c4a520
#
_entry.id   e73e85da64654981ba0863b2f7c4a520
#
_cell.length_a   1.000
_cell.length_b   1.000
_cell.length_c   1.000
_cell.angle_alpha   90.00
_cell.angle_beta   90.00
_cell.angle_gamma   90.00
#
_symmetry.space_group_name_H-M   'P 1'
#
loop_
_entity.id
_entity.type
_entity.pdbx_description
1 polymer ?
#
loop_
_entity_poly.entity_id
_entity_poly.type
_entity_poly.pdbx_seq_one_letter_code
_entity_poly.pdbx_strand_id
1 'polypeptide(L)'
;MAEEKIEQTQQAMPTGRQAPKAAKSAEKPIEEKEVKAVKKSKSKRRNVQMGNAYVQASYNNTIVTLTDQNGGVLAWSSSGASGFKGARKSTPYAAQVSAENAVEKAKVYGLERVHVYIKGVGSGREQSVRGLVSSGLDIISINDVTPIPHNGCRKKKGRRV
;
A
#
# COMPACT_ATOMS: atom_id res chain seq x y z
N MET A 1 -5.73 -32.66 48.84
CA MET A 1 -7.14 -32.99 49.09
C MET A 1 -7.90 -31.76 48.63
N ALA A 2 -8.71 -31.79 47.69
CA ALA A 2 -9.33 -32.71 46.73
C ALA A 2 -9.55 -31.87 45.45
N GLU A 3 -9.14 -32.24 44.39
CA GLU A 3 -9.65 -32.95 43.18
C GLU A 3 -11.17 -33.20 43.14
N GLU A 4 -11.65 -33.12 41.91
CA GLU A 4 -12.99 -33.42 41.37
C GLU A 4 -14.04 -32.31 41.51
N LYS A 5 -14.59 -31.83 40.41
CA LYS A 5 -15.39 -32.48 39.38
C LYS A 5 -15.56 -31.57 38.16
N ILE A 6 -14.99 -32.01 37.09
CA ILE A 6 -15.49 -31.74 35.73
C ILE A 6 -16.57 -32.78 35.50
N GLU A 7 -17.72 -32.44 35.04
CA GLU A 7 -18.48 -33.20 34.03
C GLU A 7 -19.82 -32.57 33.69
N GLN A 8 -19.96 -32.41 32.38
CA GLN A 8 -21.22 -32.58 31.61
C GLN A 8 -22.36 -31.57 31.77
N THR A 9 -22.54 -30.79 30.76
CA THR A 9 -23.88 -30.67 30.17
C THR A 9 -23.74 -30.44 28.64
N GLN A 10 -23.79 -31.52 27.91
CA GLN A 10 -24.23 -31.61 26.53
C GLN A 10 -25.77 -31.63 26.51
N GLN A 11 -26.32 -31.23 25.32
CA GLN A 11 -27.73 -31.27 24.86
C GLN A 11 -28.40 -29.90 24.96
N ALA A 12 -29.05 -29.39 23.93
CA ALA A 12 -29.70 -29.98 22.80
C ALA A 12 -29.98 -28.90 21.73
N MET A 13 -29.89 -29.27 20.47
CA MET A 13 -30.52 -28.57 19.35
C MET A 13 -32.05 -28.79 19.36
N PRO A 14 -32.82 -27.90 18.75
CA PRO A 14 -33.91 -28.39 17.90
C PRO A 14 -33.79 -27.90 16.45
N THR A 15 -33.84 -28.89 15.61
CA THR A 15 -34.20 -28.94 14.20
C THR A 15 -35.50 -28.20 13.83
N GLY A 16 -35.48 -27.63 12.64
CA GLY A 16 -36.67 -27.72 11.79
C GLY A 16 -37.32 -26.41 11.35
N ARG A 17 -37.06 -25.99 10.11
CA ARG A 17 -38.11 -25.49 9.24
C ARG A 17 -37.75 -25.77 7.78
N GLN A 18 -38.66 -26.55 7.20
CA GLN A 18 -38.69 -27.11 5.86
C GLN A 18 -38.91 -26.03 4.80
N ALA A 19 -38.30 -26.26 3.63
CA ALA A 19 -38.60 -25.59 2.38
C ALA A 19 -39.99 -25.95 1.81
N PRO A 20 -40.57 -25.12 0.97
CA PRO A 20 -41.52 -25.62 -0.03
C PRO A 20 -40.87 -25.70 -1.41
N LYS A 21 -41.19 -26.83 -2.05
CA LYS A 21 -40.84 -27.21 -3.41
C LYS A 21 -41.66 -26.46 -4.46
N ALA A 22 -41.04 -26.26 -5.61
CA ALA A 22 -41.53 -26.42 -6.97
C ALA A 22 -42.36 -25.32 -7.64
N ALA A 23 -41.77 -24.75 -8.69
CA ALA A 23 -42.45 -24.68 -9.98
C ALA A 23 -41.39 -24.64 -11.10
N LYS A 24 -41.44 -25.63 -12.00
CA LYS A 24 -40.80 -25.72 -13.30
C LYS A 24 -41.40 -24.68 -14.24
N SER A 25 -40.58 -23.96 -15.02
CA SER A 25 -40.86 -23.80 -16.47
C SER A 25 -39.77 -22.99 -17.18
N ALA A 26 -39.42 -23.54 -18.34
CA ALA A 26 -38.90 -22.92 -19.55
C ALA A 26 -37.39 -22.62 -19.66
N GLU A 27 -36.71 -23.59 -20.21
CA GLU A 27 -35.48 -23.47 -20.99
C GLU A 27 -35.61 -22.42 -22.11
N LYS A 28 -34.66 -21.49 -22.18
CA LYS A 28 -34.28 -20.83 -23.42
C LYS A 28 -32.75 -20.83 -23.48
N PRO A 29 -32.15 -21.26 -24.62
CA PRO A 29 -30.71 -21.29 -24.77
C PRO A 29 -30.17 -19.87 -24.87
N ILE A 30 -29.31 -19.54 -23.96
CA ILE A 30 -28.53 -18.30 -24.02
C ILE A 30 -27.31 -18.58 -24.85
N GLU A 31 -27.26 -17.97 -26.04
CA GLU A 31 -26.15 -17.94 -26.96
C GLU A 31 -24.82 -17.69 -26.20
N GLU A 32 -23.89 -18.58 -26.40
CA GLU A 32 -22.48 -18.40 -26.07
C GLU A 32 -21.93 -17.17 -26.81
N LYS A 33 -21.97 -16.02 -26.15
CA LYS A 33 -21.13 -14.91 -26.56
C LYS A 33 -19.69 -15.23 -26.15
N GLU A 34 -18.91 -15.66 -27.11
CA GLU A 34 -17.44 -15.73 -27.04
C GLU A 34 -16.91 -14.44 -26.43
N VAL A 35 -16.51 -14.49 -25.16
CA VAL A 35 -15.72 -13.45 -24.53
C VAL A 35 -14.34 -13.54 -25.15
N LYS A 36 -14.11 -12.78 -26.23
CA LYS A 36 -12.78 -12.57 -26.79
C LYS A 36 -11.92 -11.98 -25.69
N ALA A 37 -11.11 -12.84 -25.06
CA ALA A 37 -10.09 -12.44 -24.12
C ALA A 37 -9.14 -11.47 -24.87
N VAL A 38 -9.27 -10.20 -24.57
CA VAL A 38 -8.32 -9.17 -25.01
C VAL A 38 -6.97 -9.56 -24.42
N LYS A 39 -6.13 -10.18 -25.24
CA LYS A 39 -4.73 -10.44 -24.92
C LYS A 39 -4.08 -9.09 -24.70
N LYS A 40 -4.00 -8.63 -23.43
CA LYS A 40 -3.17 -7.48 -23.04
C LYS A 40 -1.77 -7.82 -23.52
N SER A 41 -1.28 -7.08 -24.51
CA SER A 41 0.10 -7.15 -24.95
C SER A 41 0.98 -6.99 -23.72
N LYS A 42 1.79 -8.00 -23.40
CA LYS A 42 2.81 -7.89 -22.35
C LYS A 42 3.80 -6.85 -22.83
N SER A 43 3.61 -5.59 -22.46
CA SER A 43 4.60 -4.55 -22.70
C SER A 43 5.92 -5.06 -22.13
N LYS A 44 6.98 -5.00 -22.95
CA LYS A 44 8.32 -5.43 -22.59
C LYS A 44 8.73 -4.65 -21.34
N ARG A 45 8.74 -5.29 -20.18
CA ARG A 45 9.04 -4.64 -18.90
C ARG A 45 10.48 -4.14 -18.98
N ARG A 46 10.70 -2.88 -18.61
CA ARG A 46 12.03 -2.30 -18.55
C ARG A 46 12.77 -2.96 -17.40
N ASN A 47 14.01 -3.40 -17.62
CA ASN A 47 14.89 -3.85 -16.55
C ASN A 47 15.74 -2.66 -16.12
N VAL A 48 15.61 -2.24 -14.86
CA VAL A 48 16.26 -1.04 -14.29
C VAL A 48 16.93 -1.44 -13.00
N GLN A 49 18.26 -1.55 -13.01
CA GLN A 49 19.03 -1.89 -11.80
C GLN A 49 19.24 -0.70 -10.87
N MET A 50 19.28 0.51 -11.42
CA MET A 50 19.60 1.75 -10.70
C MET A 50 18.51 2.79 -10.92
N GLY A 51 18.03 3.42 -9.83
CA GLY A 51 16.96 4.38 -9.93
C GLY A 51 16.96 5.40 -8.80
N ASN A 52 15.88 6.20 -8.75
CA ASN A 52 15.67 7.22 -7.74
C ASN A 52 14.42 6.89 -6.90
N ALA A 53 14.52 7.10 -5.59
CA ALA A 53 13.41 6.97 -4.66
C ALA A 53 13.02 8.35 -4.12
N TYR A 54 11.83 8.81 -4.43
CA TYR A 54 11.30 10.08 -3.92
C TYR A 54 10.34 9.80 -2.78
N VAL A 55 10.70 10.31 -1.59
CA VAL A 55 9.89 10.23 -0.37
C VAL A 55 9.31 11.59 -0.06
N GLN A 56 7.99 11.73 -0.14
CA GLN A 56 7.28 12.93 0.26
C GLN A 56 6.55 12.68 1.58
N ALA A 57 7.08 13.21 2.68
CA ALA A 57 6.52 13.07 4.00
C ALA A 57 5.88 14.38 4.46
N SER A 58 4.55 14.44 4.45
CA SER A 58 3.76 15.53 5.03
C SER A 58 3.30 15.17 6.45
N TYR A 59 2.73 16.12 7.18
CA TYR A 59 2.17 15.86 8.51
C TYR A 59 1.06 14.80 8.52
N ASN A 60 0.34 14.60 7.41
CA ASN A 60 -0.83 13.71 7.35
C ASN A 60 -0.64 12.47 6.49
N ASN A 61 0.40 12.40 5.68
CA ASN A 61 0.59 11.30 4.74
C ASN A 61 2.05 11.16 4.31
N THR A 62 2.45 9.96 3.91
CA THR A 62 3.73 9.69 3.27
C THR A 62 3.48 9.03 1.93
N ILE A 63 4.15 9.52 0.89
CA ILE A 63 4.11 9.00 -0.47
C ILE A 63 5.52 8.62 -0.87
N VAL A 64 5.69 7.41 -1.38
CA VAL A 64 6.96 6.89 -1.88
C VAL A 64 6.79 6.60 -3.36
N THR A 65 7.68 7.16 -4.19
CA THR A 65 7.68 6.95 -5.64
C THR A 65 9.06 6.49 -6.07
N LEU A 66 9.12 5.37 -6.77
CA LEU A 66 10.34 4.80 -7.32
C LEU A 66 10.36 5.05 -8.82
N THR A 67 11.47 5.59 -9.30
CA THR A 67 11.66 5.95 -10.70
C THR A 67 12.95 5.37 -11.24
N ASP A 68 13.07 5.33 -12.57
CA ASP A 68 14.35 5.09 -13.20
C ASP A 68 15.23 6.37 -13.13
N GLN A 69 16.47 6.31 -13.63
CA GLN A 69 17.37 7.47 -13.67
C GLN A 69 16.85 8.63 -14.52
N ASN A 70 16.03 8.33 -15.54
CA ASN A 70 15.45 9.32 -16.45
C ASN A 70 14.16 9.96 -15.90
N GLY A 71 13.73 9.58 -14.67
CA GLY A 71 12.52 10.09 -14.05
C GLY A 71 11.24 9.33 -14.43
N GLY A 72 11.34 8.26 -15.22
CA GLY A 72 10.20 7.40 -15.54
C GLY A 72 9.72 6.64 -14.30
N VAL A 73 8.44 6.80 -13.93
CA VAL A 73 7.88 6.14 -12.74
C VAL A 73 7.78 4.63 -12.96
N LEU A 74 8.38 3.86 -12.06
CA LEU A 74 8.32 2.39 -12.02
C LEU A 74 7.20 1.91 -11.10
N ALA A 75 7.19 2.43 -9.85
CA ALA A 75 6.22 2.06 -8.84
C ALA A 75 5.99 3.21 -7.88
N TRP A 76 4.82 3.21 -7.25
CA TRP A 76 4.52 4.14 -6.18
C TRP A 76 3.60 3.52 -5.14
N SER A 77 3.66 4.03 -3.93
CA SER A 77 2.74 3.69 -2.85
C SER A 77 2.57 4.89 -1.90
N SER A 78 1.50 4.88 -1.12
CA SER A 78 1.27 5.88 -0.08
C SER A 78 0.68 5.23 1.16
N SER A 79 0.75 5.90 2.31
CA SER A 79 0.15 5.39 3.55
C SER A 79 -1.36 5.13 3.38
N GLY A 80 -2.06 5.96 2.60
CA GLY A 80 -3.47 5.74 2.28
C GLY A 80 -3.72 4.54 1.39
N ALA A 81 -2.86 4.30 0.38
CA ALA A 81 -2.95 3.14 -0.52
C ALA A 81 -2.57 1.83 0.19
N SER A 82 -1.76 1.90 1.26
CA SER A 82 -1.38 0.76 2.12
C SER A 82 -2.45 0.39 3.16
N GLY A 83 -3.66 0.96 3.07
CA GLY A 83 -4.81 0.61 3.92
C GLY A 83 -4.95 1.44 5.20
N PHE A 84 -4.06 2.40 5.47
CA PHE A 84 -4.20 3.28 6.62
C PHE A 84 -5.21 4.40 6.35
N LYS A 85 -6.11 4.68 7.30
CA LYS A 85 -7.15 5.70 7.18
C LYS A 85 -7.07 6.72 8.31
N GLY A 86 -7.52 7.95 8.05
CA GLY A 86 -7.56 9.02 9.04
C GLY A 86 -6.18 9.37 9.61
N ALA A 87 -6.09 9.58 10.92
CA ALA A 87 -4.85 9.94 11.62
C ALA A 87 -3.74 8.87 11.52
N ARG A 88 -4.08 7.60 11.34
CA ARG A 88 -3.09 6.51 11.21
C ARG A 88 -2.19 6.63 9.98
N LYS A 89 -2.56 7.43 8.96
CA LYS A 89 -1.71 7.68 7.77
C LYS A 89 -0.42 8.43 8.09
N SER A 90 -0.42 9.24 9.14
CA SER A 90 0.73 10.07 9.54
C SER A 90 1.73 9.32 10.41
N THR A 91 1.45 8.08 10.79
CA THR A 91 2.34 7.32 11.67
C THR A 91 3.63 6.90 10.95
N PRO A 92 4.76 6.82 11.68
CA PRO A 92 6.02 6.31 11.14
C PRO A 92 5.88 4.90 10.57
N TYR A 93 5.14 4.04 11.24
CA TYR A 93 4.87 2.67 10.77
C TYR A 93 4.15 2.64 9.42
N ALA A 94 3.14 3.52 9.20
CA ALA A 94 2.46 3.59 7.91
C ALA A 94 3.41 4.03 6.78
N ALA A 95 4.40 4.86 7.08
CA ALA A 95 5.42 5.27 6.14
C ALA A 95 6.35 4.11 5.76
N GLN A 96 6.75 3.29 6.74
CA GLN A 96 7.54 2.08 6.51
C GLN A 96 6.79 1.10 5.59
N VAL A 97 5.57 0.73 5.93
CA VAL A 97 4.75 -0.19 5.11
C VAL A 97 4.51 0.36 3.70
N SER A 98 4.37 1.69 3.56
CA SER A 98 4.25 2.32 2.23
C SER A 98 5.50 2.14 1.39
N ALA A 99 6.68 2.24 2.01
CA ALA A 99 7.96 2.02 1.33
C ALA A 99 8.12 0.55 0.92
N GLU A 100 7.82 -0.38 1.81
CA GLU A 100 7.84 -1.82 1.53
C GLU A 100 6.93 -2.17 0.36
N ASN A 101 5.68 -1.70 0.35
CA ASN A 101 4.74 -1.92 -0.74
C ASN A 101 5.19 -1.29 -2.08
N ALA A 102 5.91 -0.16 -2.04
CA ALA A 102 6.46 0.44 -3.25
C ALA A 102 7.59 -0.43 -3.83
N VAL A 103 8.48 -0.94 -2.96
CA VAL A 103 9.59 -1.81 -3.35
C VAL A 103 9.09 -3.13 -3.92
N GLU A 104 8.11 -3.77 -3.32
CA GLU A 104 7.52 -5.01 -3.84
C GLU A 104 7.02 -4.85 -5.27
N LYS A 105 6.37 -3.72 -5.57
CA LYS A 105 5.93 -3.40 -6.93
C LYS A 105 7.11 -3.13 -7.87
N ALA A 106 8.20 -2.54 -7.38
CA ALA A 106 9.39 -2.21 -8.15
C ALA A 106 10.29 -3.42 -8.42
N LYS A 107 10.28 -4.45 -7.56
CA LYS A 107 11.03 -5.71 -7.76
C LYS A 107 10.76 -6.35 -9.11
N VAL A 108 9.57 -6.16 -9.66
CA VAL A 108 9.20 -6.66 -11.00
C VAL A 108 10.06 -6.05 -12.12
N TYR A 109 10.63 -4.86 -11.87
CA TYR A 109 11.50 -4.14 -12.81
C TYR A 109 13.00 -4.38 -12.55
N GLY A 110 13.35 -5.17 -11.52
CA GLY A 110 14.74 -5.51 -11.20
C GLY A 110 15.51 -4.39 -10.52
N LEU A 111 14.83 -3.46 -9.81
CA LEU A 111 15.46 -2.35 -9.12
C LEU A 111 16.25 -2.86 -7.89
N GLU A 112 17.56 -2.58 -7.83
CA GLU A 112 18.47 -3.01 -6.77
C GLU A 112 19.03 -1.83 -5.98
N ARG A 113 19.45 -0.75 -6.66
CA ARG A 113 20.14 0.39 -6.07
C ARG A 113 19.39 1.69 -6.31
N VAL A 114 19.34 2.57 -5.28
CA VAL A 114 18.59 3.82 -5.37
C VAL A 114 19.30 5.00 -4.73
N HIS A 115 19.11 6.18 -5.34
CA HIS A 115 19.35 7.47 -4.71
C HIS A 115 18.04 7.94 -4.08
N VAL A 116 18.06 8.25 -2.78
CA VAL A 116 16.88 8.65 -2.03
C VAL A 116 16.81 10.17 -1.94
N TYR A 117 15.67 10.73 -2.34
CA TYR A 117 15.35 12.16 -2.23
C TYR A 117 14.17 12.33 -1.27
N ILE A 118 14.42 12.98 -0.13
CA ILE A 118 13.42 13.18 0.92
C ILE A 118 12.91 14.61 0.85
N LYS A 119 11.59 14.78 0.89
CA LYS A 119 10.91 16.06 0.90
C LYS A 119 9.83 16.12 1.98
N GLY A 120 9.83 17.18 2.79
CA GLY A 120 8.78 17.45 3.77
C GLY A 120 9.24 17.30 5.22
N VAL A 121 8.31 17.53 6.15
CA VAL A 121 8.57 17.63 7.59
C VAL A 121 7.83 16.58 8.42
N GLY A 122 7.18 15.62 7.78
CA GLY A 122 6.40 14.58 8.46
C GLY A 122 7.28 13.56 9.19
N SER A 123 6.71 12.88 10.17
CA SER A 123 7.36 11.82 10.95
C SER A 123 7.77 10.57 10.14
N GLY A 124 7.26 10.45 8.90
CA GLY A 124 7.56 9.32 8.01
C GLY A 124 8.89 9.42 7.26
N ARG A 125 9.67 10.50 7.39
CA ARG A 125 10.95 10.72 6.67
C ARG A 125 11.91 9.55 6.85
N GLU A 126 12.35 9.33 8.09
CA GLU A 126 13.34 8.30 8.43
C GLU A 126 12.78 6.88 8.26
N GLN A 127 11.56 6.66 8.68
CA GLN A 127 10.95 5.33 8.63
C GLN A 127 10.72 4.84 7.21
N SER A 128 10.43 5.74 6.26
CA SER A 128 10.39 5.36 4.84
C SER A 128 11.73 4.86 4.33
N VAL A 129 12.83 5.52 4.71
CA VAL A 129 14.18 5.09 4.33
C VAL A 129 14.50 3.72 4.92
N ARG A 130 14.18 3.52 6.20
CA ARG A 130 14.34 2.21 6.85
C ARG A 130 13.52 1.13 6.16
N GLY A 131 12.29 1.44 5.73
CA GLY A 131 11.44 0.53 4.97
C GLY A 131 12.03 0.15 3.60
N LEU A 132 12.70 1.08 2.90
CA LEU A 132 13.39 0.79 1.66
C LEU A 132 14.55 -0.21 1.87
N VAL A 133 15.37 0.00 2.91
CA VAL A 133 16.47 -0.90 3.27
C VAL A 133 15.95 -2.27 3.71
N SER A 134 14.94 -2.31 4.57
CA SER A 134 14.34 -3.56 5.05
C SER A 134 13.79 -4.43 3.92
N SER A 135 13.35 -3.79 2.85
CA SER A 135 12.82 -4.49 1.65
C SER A 135 13.91 -4.99 0.70
N GLY A 136 15.19 -4.70 1.00
CA GLY A 136 16.35 -5.19 0.25
C GLY A 136 16.81 -4.29 -0.89
N LEU A 137 16.54 -2.97 -0.82
CA LEU A 137 17.14 -1.98 -1.72
C LEU A 137 18.43 -1.41 -1.12
N ASP A 138 19.47 -1.34 -1.92
CA ASP A 138 20.72 -0.69 -1.56
C ASP A 138 20.62 0.82 -1.77
N ILE A 139 20.89 1.60 -0.72
CA ILE A 139 20.87 3.07 -0.77
C ILE A 139 22.27 3.59 -1.05
N ILE A 140 22.42 4.28 -2.18
CA ILE A 140 23.69 4.90 -2.57
C ILE A 140 23.87 6.26 -1.90
N SER A 141 22.82 7.08 -1.89
CA SER A 141 22.84 8.42 -1.31
C SER A 141 21.47 8.82 -0.77
N ILE A 142 21.46 9.70 0.24
CA ILE A 142 20.27 10.29 0.81
C ILE A 142 20.40 11.81 0.72
N ASN A 143 19.48 12.45 0.01
CA ASN A 143 19.44 13.87 -0.22
C ASN A 143 18.16 14.49 0.32
N ASP A 144 18.26 15.53 1.14
CA ASP A 144 17.11 16.31 1.57
C ASP A 144 16.85 17.45 0.58
N VAL A 145 15.67 17.40 -0.05
CA VAL A 145 15.23 18.42 -1.03
C VAL A 145 14.02 19.20 -0.51
N THR A 146 13.86 19.31 0.81
CA THR A 146 12.78 20.06 1.43
C THR A 146 12.91 21.55 1.11
N PRO A 147 11.94 22.17 0.43
CA PRO A 147 12.01 23.58 0.08
C PRO A 147 11.83 24.46 1.32
N ILE A 148 12.77 25.35 1.55
CA ILE A 148 12.72 26.38 2.59
C ILE A 148 12.49 27.72 1.89
N PRO A 149 11.40 28.45 2.18
CA PRO A 149 11.16 29.74 1.56
C PRO A 149 12.19 30.77 2.07
N HIS A 150 12.82 31.50 1.15
CA HIS A 150 13.68 32.62 1.45
C HIS A 150 12.83 33.90 1.50
N ASN A 151 12.23 34.20 2.66
CA ASN A 151 11.32 35.36 2.86
C ASN A 151 10.15 35.41 1.87
N GLY A 152 9.51 34.26 1.64
CA GLY A 152 8.37 34.09 0.75
C GLY A 152 7.04 34.61 1.31
N CYS A 153 5.92 34.12 0.79
CA CYS A 153 4.58 34.50 1.23
C CYS A 153 4.35 34.29 2.74
N ARG A 154 3.76 35.26 3.40
CA ARG A 154 3.40 35.17 4.83
C ARG A 154 2.40 34.05 5.06
N LYS A 155 2.62 33.24 6.08
CA LYS A 155 1.69 32.19 6.50
C LYS A 155 0.35 32.77 6.94
N LYS A 156 -0.74 32.04 6.76
CA LYS A 156 -2.06 32.38 7.29
C LYS A 156 -1.98 32.54 8.81
N LYS A 157 -2.67 33.55 9.35
CA LYS A 157 -2.77 33.75 10.81
C LYS A 157 -3.33 32.50 11.48
N GLY A 158 -2.83 32.16 12.67
CA GLY A 158 -3.39 31.12 13.51
C GLY A 158 -4.86 31.40 13.84
N ARG A 159 -5.67 30.35 13.93
CA ARG A 159 -7.07 30.49 14.38
C ARG A 159 -7.06 30.94 15.83
N ARG A 160 -7.81 32.00 16.13
CA ARG A 160 -8.12 32.35 17.53
C ARG A 160 -9.23 31.39 17.95
N VAL A 161 -8.98 30.63 19.00
CA VAL A 161 -9.96 29.76 19.69
C VAL A 161 -10.47 30.50 20.90
#